data_8fea2288e81994a81f875e6c53014df6
#
_entry.id   8fea2288e81994a81f875e6c53014df6
#
_cell.length_a   1.000
_cell.length_b   1.000
_cell.length_c   1.000
_cell.angle_alpha   90.00
_cell.angle_beta   90.00
_cell.angle_gamma   90.00
#
_symmetry.space_group_name_H-M   'P 1'
#
loop_
_entity.id
_entity.type
_entity.pdbx_description
1 polymer ?
#
loop_
_entity_poly.entity_id
_entity_poly.type
_entity_poly.pdbx_seq_one_letter_code
_entity_poly.pdbx_strand_id
1 'polypeptide(L)'
;MAKTKSRGSGARKSQGRQTSARSSSAKKTTARSSSKKTTARSSKRNTAKANGSLLEEFFIDALKDIYWAEKALTKALPRMSKAATSPELKKAFDQHLAVTKKQVERLEKVFQQMGKKASGKKCEAMQGLIEESEEIISETKDDTFTRDAALIISAQKVEHYEIAAYGGLVQLAKTMNKRGIANTLGTTLAEEKKTDEQLTRIAESSINTEAATEEKSSSTLKESFMEVFS
;
A
#
# COMPACT_ATOMS: atom_id res chain seq x y z
N MET A 1 -47.76 31.94 -15.98
CA MET A 1 -47.78 33.12 -15.07
C MET A 1 -46.96 32.72 -13.86
N ALA A 2 -45.98 33.38 -13.35
CA ALA A 2 -45.30 34.63 -13.58
C ALA A 2 -43.82 34.43 -13.20
N LYS A 3 -42.94 34.93 -13.92
CA LYS A 3 -41.70 35.60 -13.84
C LYS A 3 -41.52 36.49 -12.59
N THR A 4 -40.30 36.46 -12.00
CA THR A 4 -39.51 37.64 -11.55
C THR A 4 -38.07 37.16 -11.30
N LYS A 5 -37.16 37.65 -11.85
CA LYS A 5 -36.01 38.53 -12.06
C LYS A 5 -35.62 39.34 -10.81
N SER A 6 -34.28 39.39 -10.53
CA SER A 6 -33.41 40.57 -10.25
C SER A 6 -32.13 40.15 -9.56
N ARG A 7 -30.89 40.32 -10.16
CA ARG A 7 -29.97 41.49 -10.16
C ARG A 7 -29.40 41.80 -8.80
N GLY A 8 -28.11 41.89 -8.58
CA GLY A 8 -27.00 42.69 -9.04
C GLY A 8 -25.74 42.39 -8.22
N SER A 9 -24.61 42.30 -8.75
CA SER A 9 -23.52 43.24 -9.02
C SER A 9 -22.90 43.92 -7.79
N GLY A 10 -21.57 43.78 -7.69
CA GLY A 10 -20.73 44.52 -6.75
C GLY A 10 -19.25 44.21 -6.87
N ALA A 11 -18.61 44.76 -7.90
CA ALA A 11 -17.17 44.82 -8.00
C ALA A 11 -16.61 45.96 -7.13
N ARG A 12 -15.49 45.74 -6.48
CA ARG A 12 -14.63 46.83 -5.96
C ARG A 12 -13.19 46.55 -6.28
N LYS A 13 -12.67 47.44 -7.17
CA LYS A 13 -11.27 47.78 -7.41
C LYS A 13 -10.80 48.81 -6.35
N SER A 14 -9.55 48.74 -5.94
CA SER A 14 -8.68 49.90 -5.59
C SER A 14 -7.23 49.40 -5.68
N GLN A 15 -6.41 49.77 -6.71
CA GLN A 15 -5.55 50.95 -6.80
C GLN A 15 -4.85 51.20 -5.44
N GLY A 16 -3.56 51.07 -5.26
CA GLY A 16 -2.44 51.55 -6.07
C GLY A 16 -1.67 52.55 -5.22
N ARG A 17 -0.40 52.32 -4.92
CA ARG A 17 0.49 53.43 -4.58
C ARG A 17 1.98 53.05 -4.80
N GLN A 18 2.58 53.64 -5.82
CA GLN A 18 4.01 53.80 -6.02
C GLN A 18 4.53 54.97 -5.17
N THR A 19 5.74 54.86 -4.63
CA THR A 19 6.70 55.95 -4.43
C THR A 19 8.09 55.32 -4.34
N SER A 20 8.91 55.44 -5.28
CA SER A 20 9.91 56.43 -5.73
C SER A 20 11.17 56.45 -4.86
N ALA A 21 12.21 56.00 -5.49
CA ALA A 21 13.62 56.30 -5.54
C ALA A 21 14.25 57.29 -4.52
N ARG A 22 15.43 56.95 -4.05
CA ARG A 22 16.55 57.89 -4.00
C ARG A 22 17.91 57.16 -4.00
N SER A 23 18.72 57.61 -4.91
CA SER A 23 20.14 57.38 -5.18
C SER A 23 21.05 58.04 -4.14
N SER A 24 22.22 57.52 -3.97
CA SER A 24 23.54 58.14 -3.81
C SER A 24 24.43 57.20 -2.98
N SER A 25 25.68 56.94 -3.19
CA SER A 25 26.78 57.64 -3.82
C SER A 25 28.01 56.74 -3.66
N ALA A 26 28.84 56.73 -4.62
CA ALA A 26 30.08 55.98 -4.69
C ALA A 26 31.09 56.37 -3.61
N LYS A 27 31.87 55.39 -3.11
CA LYS A 27 33.24 55.66 -2.62
C LYS A 27 34.16 54.53 -3.07
N LYS A 28 35.02 54.92 -3.96
CA LYS A 28 36.16 54.23 -4.54
C LYS A 28 37.28 54.21 -3.51
N THR A 29 37.80 53.06 -3.12
CA THR A 29 39.12 52.94 -2.51
C THR A 29 39.88 51.79 -3.11
N THR A 30 41.08 52.11 -3.50
CA THR A 30 42.06 51.38 -4.28
C THR A 30 42.74 50.25 -3.52
N ALA A 31 42.98 49.17 -4.26
CA ALA A 31 44.15 48.30 -4.32
C ALA A 31 44.87 47.85 -3.05
N ARG A 32 44.94 46.55 -2.88
CA ARG A 32 46.24 45.89 -2.66
C ARG A 32 46.17 44.42 -3.07
N SER A 33 46.89 44.11 -4.11
CA SER A 33 47.28 42.78 -4.56
C SER A 33 48.07 42.04 -3.45
N SER A 34 47.61 40.89 -3.04
CA SER A 34 48.46 39.87 -2.43
C SER A 34 48.07 38.51 -2.99
N SER A 35 48.91 38.04 -3.89
CA SER A 35 48.92 36.69 -4.42
C SER A 35 49.08 35.68 -3.31
N LYS A 36 48.01 34.99 -2.94
CA LYS A 36 48.07 33.76 -2.15
C LYS A 36 47.92 32.56 -3.08
N LYS A 37 49.05 31.92 -3.29
CA LYS A 37 49.23 30.62 -3.93
C LYS A 37 48.27 29.60 -3.29
N THR A 38 47.14 29.33 -3.91
CA THR A 38 46.25 28.23 -3.51
C THR A 38 46.85 26.94 -4.02
N THR A 39 47.48 26.24 -3.11
CA THR A 39 47.82 24.81 -3.27
C THR A 39 46.53 24.05 -3.53
N ALA A 40 46.41 23.52 -4.71
CA ALA A 40 45.33 22.56 -5.07
C ALA A 40 45.46 21.35 -4.15
N ARG A 41 44.58 21.32 -3.16
CA ARG A 41 44.37 20.12 -2.33
C ARG A 41 43.61 19.11 -3.18
N SER A 42 44.38 18.25 -3.86
CA SER A 42 43.87 17.06 -4.51
C SER A 42 43.03 16.31 -3.47
N SER A 43 41.74 16.42 -3.59
CA SER A 43 40.78 15.58 -2.88
C SER A 43 41.01 14.15 -3.37
N LYS A 44 41.76 13.36 -2.61
CA LYS A 44 41.77 11.93 -2.74
C LYS A 44 40.30 11.49 -2.64
N ARG A 45 39.70 11.13 -3.77
CA ARG A 45 38.50 10.29 -3.79
C ARG A 45 38.90 9.01 -3.09
N ASN A 46 38.56 8.90 -1.81
CA ASN A 46 38.51 7.62 -1.15
C ASN A 46 37.52 6.79 -1.97
N THR A 47 38.04 5.80 -2.66
CA THR A 47 37.28 4.67 -3.14
C THR A 47 36.81 3.94 -1.87
N ALA A 48 35.70 4.42 -1.31
CA ALA A 48 34.98 3.67 -0.30
C ALA A 48 34.61 2.34 -0.95
N LYS A 49 35.14 1.25 -0.41
CA LYS A 49 34.64 -0.11 -0.61
C LYS A 49 33.14 -0.04 -0.63
N ALA A 50 32.52 -0.76 -1.59
CA ALA A 50 31.08 -0.83 -1.81
C ALA A 50 30.36 -1.42 -0.57
N ASN A 51 30.21 -0.59 0.47
CA ASN A 51 29.11 -0.74 1.41
C ASN A 51 27.95 0.02 0.78
N GLY A 52 26.78 -0.65 0.55
CA GLY A 52 25.57 -0.04 0.04
C GLY A 52 25.21 1.20 0.88
N SER A 53 24.45 2.12 0.29
CA SER A 53 23.94 3.26 1.06
C SER A 53 22.98 2.76 2.14
N LEU A 54 22.78 3.55 3.21
CA LEU A 54 21.77 3.24 4.24
C LEU A 54 20.39 3.02 3.62
N LEU A 55 20.07 3.74 2.54
CA LEU A 55 18.83 3.55 1.79
C LEU A 55 18.76 2.18 1.12
N GLU A 56 19.88 1.70 0.57
CA GLU A 56 19.94 0.37 -0.03
C GLU A 56 19.82 -0.75 1.01
N GLU A 57 20.41 -0.57 2.17
CA GLU A 57 20.27 -1.49 3.31
C GLU A 57 18.81 -1.58 3.77
N PHE A 58 18.15 -0.42 3.94
CA PHE A 58 16.74 -0.35 4.27
C PHE A 58 15.86 -1.00 3.18
N PHE A 59 16.14 -0.74 1.90
CA PHE A 59 15.43 -1.34 0.78
C PHE A 59 15.52 -2.86 0.80
N ILE A 60 16.71 -3.41 1.05
CA ILE A 60 16.92 -4.86 1.15
C ILE A 60 16.15 -5.42 2.36
N ASP A 61 16.10 -4.71 3.47
CA ASP A 61 15.37 -5.16 4.66
C ASP A 61 13.84 -5.17 4.40
N ALA A 62 13.33 -4.14 3.75
CA ALA A 62 11.93 -4.07 3.30
C ALA A 62 11.60 -5.15 2.25
N LEU A 63 12.53 -5.50 1.36
CA LEU A 63 12.36 -6.64 0.46
C LEU A 63 12.24 -7.97 1.20
N LYS A 64 12.99 -8.17 2.28
CA LYS A 64 12.89 -9.38 3.11
C LYS A 64 11.56 -9.47 3.82
N ASP A 65 11.05 -8.34 4.28
CA ASP A 65 9.76 -8.21 4.95
C ASP A 65 8.63 -8.62 4.01
N ILE A 66 8.53 -8.01 2.83
CA ILE A 66 7.48 -8.34 1.86
C ILE A 66 7.64 -9.75 1.28
N TYR A 67 8.87 -10.26 1.09
CA TYR A 67 9.10 -11.62 0.65
C TYR A 67 8.58 -12.66 1.65
N TRP A 68 8.73 -12.38 2.95
CA TRP A 68 8.16 -13.22 4.00
C TRP A 68 6.63 -13.16 3.96
N ALA A 69 6.06 -11.94 3.80
CA ALA A 69 4.62 -11.71 3.72
C ALA A 69 3.97 -12.52 2.59
N GLU A 70 4.50 -12.41 1.37
CA GLU A 70 4.04 -13.17 0.21
C GLU A 70 4.07 -14.69 0.46
N LYS A 71 5.16 -15.18 1.04
CA LYS A 71 5.26 -16.63 1.38
C LYS A 71 4.28 -17.06 2.47
N ALA A 72 3.95 -16.20 3.40
CA ALA A 72 2.92 -16.47 4.40
C ALA A 72 1.54 -16.51 3.75
N LEU A 73 1.25 -15.59 2.82
CA LEU A 73 0.00 -15.56 2.07
C LEU A 73 -0.21 -16.81 1.20
N THR A 74 0.85 -17.38 0.62
CA THR A 74 0.69 -18.66 -0.12
C THR A 74 0.12 -19.79 0.74
N LYS A 75 0.20 -19.67 2.07
CA LYS A 75 -0.36 -20.63 3.04
C LYS A 75 -1.71 -20.19 3.59
N ALA A 76 -1.96 -18.90 3.69
CA ALA A 76 -3.22 -18.35 4.21
C ALA A 76 -4.35 -18.43 3.17
N LEU A 77 -4.10 -18.04 1.93
CA LEU A 77 -5.09 -18.00 0.85
C LEU A 77 -5.84 -19.30 0.64
N PRO A 78 -5.19 -20.51 0.67
CA PRO A 78 -5.94 -21.77 0.59
C PRO A 78 -6.93 -21.99 1.74
N ARG A 79 -6.64 -21.47 2.93
CA ARG A 79 -7.55 -21.58 4.08
C ARG A 79 -8.74 -20.64 3.91
N MET A 80 -8.50 -19.42 3.44
CA MET A 80 -9.55 -18.44 3.13
C MET A 80 -10.46 -18.97 2.01
N SER A 81 -9.89 -19.52 0.91
CA SER A 81 -10.64 -20.12 -0.18
C SER A 81 -11.53 -21.28 0.31
N LYS A 82 -11.00 -22.13 1.19
CA LYS A 82 -11.78 -23.24 1.76
C LYS A 82 -12.92 -22.75 2.66
N ALA A 83 -12.71 -21.66 3.41
CA ALA A 83 -13.67 -21.11 4.35
C ALA A 83 -14.78 -20.28 3.69
N ALA A 84 -14.52 -19.73 2.51
CA ALA A 84 -15.49 -18.95 1.75
C ALA A 84 -16.69 -19.81 1.36
N THR A 85 -17.86 -19.20 1.24
CA THR A 85 -19.13 -19.83 0.82
C THR A 85 -19.34 -19.64 -0.68
N SER A 86 -19.20 -18.40 -1.16
CA SER A 86 -19.41 -18.04 -2.54
C SER A 86 -18.37 -18.69 -3.48
N PRO A 87 -18.82 -19.36 -4.56
CA PRO A 87 -17.90 -19.90 -5.57
C PRO A 87 -17.05 -18.81 -6.25
N GLU A 88 -17.58 -17.60 -6.36
CA GLU A 88 -16.88 -16.47 -6.95
C GLU A 88 -15.72 -16.01 -6.04
N LEU A 89 -15.96 -15.91 -4.74
CA LEU A 89 -14.93 -15.56 -3.76
C LEU A 89 -13.87 -16.66 -3.63
N LYS A 90 -14.26 -17.94 -3.61
CA LYS A 90 -13.32 -19.08 -3.67
C LYS A 90 -12.40 -18.95 -4.88
N LYS A 91 -12.97 -18.74 -6.05
CA LYS A 91 -12.22 -18.56 -7.29
C LYS A 91 -11.27 -17.34 -7.23
N ALA A 92 -11.70 -16.24 -6.63
CA ALA A 92 -10.86 -15.06 -6.45
C ALA A 92 -9.64 -15.36 -5.59
N PHE A 93 -9.80 -16.04 -4.45
CA PHE A 93 -8.67 -16.46 -3.60
C PHE A 93 -7.74 -17.46 -4.29
N ASP A 94 -8.26 -18.42 -5.05
CA ASP A 94 -7.45 -19.38 -5.81
C ASP A 94 -6.65 -18.68 -6.93
N GLN A 95 -7.24 -17.71 -7.60
CA GLN A 95 -6.56 -16.87 -8.60
C GLN A 95 -5.47 -16.02 -7.95
N HIS A 96 -5.78 -15.39 -6.81
CA HIS A 96 -4.81 -14.61 -6.06
C HIS A 96 -3.64 -15.49 -5.62
N LEU A 97 -3.86 -16.70 -5.08
CA LEU A 97 -2.79 -17.64 -4.75
C LEU A 97 -1.85 -17.90 -5.94
N ALA A 98 -2.41 -18.06 -7.13
CA ALA A 98 -1.61 -18.30 -8.34
C ALA A 98 -0.78 -17.07 -8.73
N VAL A 99 -1.28 -15.87 -8.48
CA VAL A 99 -0.57 -14.58 -8.69
C VAL A 99 0.51 -14.43 -7.62
N THR A 100 0.20 -14.61 -6.33
CA THR A 100 1.13 -14.53 -5.20
C THR A 100 2.37 -15.44 -5.39
N LYS A 101 2.19 -16.65 -5.89
CA LYS A 101 3.32 -17.53 -6.22
C LYS A 101 4.25 -16.91 -7.26
N LYS A 102 3.72 -16.24 -8.28
CA LYS A 102 4.54 -15.53 -9.29
C LYS A 102 5.22 -14.29 -8.71
N GLN A 103 4.60 -13.65 -7.73
CA GLN A 103 5.16 -12.50 -7.01
C GLN A 103 6.34 -12.92 -6.15
N VAL A 104 6.25 -14.07 -5.46
CA VAL A 104 7.40 -14.68 -4.77
C VAL A 104 8.57 -14.90 -5.72
N GLU A 105 8.35 -15.53 -6.89
CA GLU A 105 9.40 -15.73 -7.90
C GLU A 105 9.98 -14.42 -8.43
N ARG A 106 9.13 -13.39 -8.55
CA ARG A 106 9.52 -12.05 -8.99
C ARG A 106 10.41 -11.37 -7.95
N LEU A 107 10.11 -11.50 -6.67
CA LEU A 107 10.96 -11.02 -5.58
C LEU A 107 12.30 -11.75 -5.54
N GLU A 108 12.35 -13.05 -5.77
CA GLU A 108 13.60 -13.81 -5.87
C GLU A 108 14.52 -13.27 -6.98
N LYS A 109 13.94 -12.92 -8.14
CA LYS A 109 14.69 -12.24 -9.22
C LYS A 109 15.19 -10.86 -8.82
N VAL A 110 14.38 -10.10 -8.04
CA VAL A 110 14.81 -8.79 -7.50
C VAL A 110 15.98 -8.97 -6.53
N PHE A 111 15.94 -9.94 -5.63
CA PHE A 111 17.10 -10.25 -4.76
C PHE A 111 18.34 -10.60 -5.58
N GLN A 112 18.21 -11.41 -6.61
CA GLN A 112 19.32 -11.76 -7.52
C GLN A 112 19.90 -10.50 -8.20
N GLN A 113 19.05 -9.58 -8.70
CA GLN A 113 19.49 -8.32 -9.29
C GLN A 113 20.20 -7.40 -8.27
N MET A 114 19.88 -7.54 -7.00
CA MET A 114 20.57 -6.85 -5.90
C MET A 114 21.85 -7.57 -5.44
N GLY A 115 22.23 -8.68 -6.07
CA GLY A 115 23.38 -9.50 -5.66
C GLY A 115 23.19 -10.15 -4.28
N LYS A 116 21.96 -10.43 -3.89
CA LYS A 116 21.59 -10.99 -2.59
C LYS A 116 20.88 -12.34 -2.78
N LYS A 117 21.02 -13.21 -1.78
CA LYS A 117 20.20 -14.42 -1.67
C LYS A 117 18.83 -14.02 -1.14
N ALA A 118 17.76 -14.54 -1.74
CA ALA A 118 16.40 -14.36 -1.23
C ALA A 118 16.28 -14.94 0.17
N SER A 119 15.81 -14.14 1.10
CA SER A 119 15.57 -14.54 2.50
C SER A 119 14.45 -13.69 3.08
N GLY A 120 13.54 -14.32 3.83
CA GLY A 120 12.47 -13.61 4.53
C GLY A 120 12.90 -13.13 5.91
N LYS A 121 12.35 -12.01 6.33
CA LYS A 121 12.33 -11.53 7.71
C LYS A 121 10.87 -11.48 8.12
N LYS A 122 10.53 -12.07 9.26
CA LYS A 122 9.13 -12.10 9.73
C LYS A 122 8.53 -10.69 9.70
N CYS A 123 7.41 -10.56 9.01
CA CYS A 123 6.62 -9.34 8.96
C CYS A 123 5.52 -9.43 10.01
N GLU A 124 5.63 -8.66 11.09
CA GLU A 124 4.64 -8.68 12.18
C GLU A 124 3.29 -8.11 11.72
N ALA A 125 3.29 -7.15 10.80
CA ALA A 125 2.05 -6.60 10.25
C ALA A 125 1.26 -7.67 9.47
N MET A 126 1.91 -8.36 8.52
CA MET A 126 1.27 -9.43 7.75
C MET A 126 0.88 -10.61 8.66
N GLN A 127 1.69 -10.94 9.65
CA GLN A 127 1.35 -11.98 10.63
C GLN A 127 0.02 -11.65 11.33
N GLY A 128 -0.14 -10.41 11.82
CA GLY A 128 -1.37 -9.96 12.47
C GLY A 128 -2.58 -9.97 11.51
N LEU A 129 -2.41 -9.58 10.25
CA LEU A 129 -3.48 -9.63 9.24
C LEU A 129 -3.92 -11.07 8.93
N ILE A 130 -2.99 -12.02 8.91
CA ILE A 130 -3.30 -13.44 8.74
C ILE A 130 -4.01 -13.99 9.97
N GLU A 131 -3.56 -13.66 11.17
CA GLU A 131 -4.21 -14.05 12.42
C GLU A 131 -5.64 -13.52 12.49
N GLU A 132 -5.88 -12.25 12.11
CA GLU A 132 -7.23 -11.69 12.03
C GLU A 132 -8.12 -12.46 11.05
N SER A 133 -7.60 -12.90 9.90
CA SER A 133 -8.38 -13.71 8.97
C SER A 133 -8.72 -15.10 9.54
N GLU A 134 -7.85 -15.69 10.34
CA GLU A 134 -8.09 -16.97 11.04
C GLU A 134 -9.12 -16.81 12.16
N GLU A 135 -9.09 -15.70 12.90
CA GLU A 135 -10.11 -15.34 13.89
C GLU A 135 -11.49 -15.19 13.22
N ILE A 136 -11.58 -14.46 12.10
CA ILE A 136 -12.82 -14.35 11.32
C ILE A 136 -13.37 -15.72 10.94
N ILE A 137 -12.52 -16.63 10.47
CA ILE A 137 -12.95 -17.99 10.11
C ILE A 137 -13.49 -18.74 11.34
N SER A 138 -12.89 -18.56 12.51
CA SER A 138 -13.29 -19.26 13.74
C SER A 138 -14.55 -18.67 14.39
N GLU A 139 -14.76 -17.37 14.27
CA GLU A 139 -15.84 -16.65 14.95
C GLU A 139 -17.11 -16.51 14.11
N THR A 140 -17.01 -16.68 12.79
CA THR A 140 -18.17 -16.62 11.91
C THR A 140 -18.75 -18.00 11.62
N LYS A 141 -20.06 -18.05 11.41
CA LYS A 141 -20.76 -19.33 11.10
C LYS A 141 -20.37 -19.82 9.71
N ASP A 142 -20.12 -21.13 9.58
CA ASP A 142 -19.88 -21.80 8.31
C ASP A 142 -21.05 -21.61 7.33
N ASP A 143 -20.75 -21.60 6.05
CA ASP A 143 -21.71 -21.50 4.96
C ASP A 143 -22.61 -20.26 5.04
N THR A 144 -22.00 -19.10 5.39
CA THR A 144 -22.70 -17.81 5.43
C THR A 144 -22.03 -16.76 4.55
N PHE A 145 -22.83 -15.88 3.94
CA PHE A 145 -22.34 -14.71 3.24
C PHE A 145 -21.78 -13.66 4.19
N THR A 146 -22.21 -13.65 5.45
CA THR A 146 -21.61 -12.83 6.52
C THR A 146 -20.13 -13.18 6.70
N ARG A 147 -19.76 -14.47 6.68
CA ARG A 147 -18.36 -14.90 6.67
C ARG A 147 -17.63 -14.39 5.43
N ASP A 148 -18.24 -14.51 4.26
CA ASP A 148 -17.64 -14.05 3.00
C ASP A 148 -17.39 -12.54 3.01
N ALA A 149 -18.34 -11.74 3.48
CA ALA A 149 -18.17 -10.29 3.65
C ALA A 149 -16.99 -9.97 4.59
N ALA A 150 -16.88 -10.67 5.71
CA ALA A 150 -15.79 -10.50 6.66
C ALA A 150 -14.43 -10.92 6.07
N LEU A 151 -14.38 -12.04 5.33
CA LEU A 151 -13.18 -12.49 4.61
C LEU A 151 -12.73 -11.49 3.54
N ILE A 152 -13.66 -10.86 2.82
CA ILE A 152 -13.33 -9.80 1.85
C ILE A 152 -12.67 -8.62 2.55
N ILE A 153 -13.23 -8.14 3.67
CA ILE A 153 -12.66 -7.03 4.44
C ILE A 153 -11.24 -7.38 4.91
N SER A 154 -11.04 -8.59 5.44
CA SER A 154 -9.71 -9.04 5.86
C SER A 154 -8.72 -9.13 4.69
N ALA A 155 -9.14 -9.68 3.55
CA ALA A 155 -8.32 -9.72 2.35
C ALA A 155 -7.94 -8.32 1.87
N GLN A 156 -8.89 -7.37 1.82
CA GLN A 156 -8.59 -6.00 1.41
C GLN A 156 -7.58 -5.30 2.35
N LYS A 157 -7.56 -5.60 3.64
CA LYS A 157 -6.51 -5.11 4.54
C LYS A 157 -5.13 -5.62 4.12
N VAL A 158 -5.04 -6.89 3.70
CA VAL A 158 -3.83 -7.49 3.16
C VAL A 158 -3.40 -6.76 1.89
N GLU A 159 -4.32 -6.57 0.91
CA GLU A 159 -4.03 -5.85 -0.34
C GLU A 159 -3.51 -4.43 -0.05
N HIS A 160 -4.13 -3.70 0.87
CA HIS A 160 -3.71 -2.34 1.22
C HIS A 160 -2.33 -2.31 1.87
N TYR A 161 -1.98 -3.30 2.69
CA TYR A 161 -0.62 -3.46 3.19
C TYR A 161 0.37 -3.67 2.03
N GLU A 162 0.07 -4.56 1.08
CA GLU A 162 0.93 -4.86 -0.06
C GLU A 162 1.03 -3.69 -1.03
N ILE A 163 -0.06 -2.99 -1.32
CA ILE A 163 -0.07 -1.76 -2.12
C ILE A 163 0.84 -0.70 -1.50
N ALA A 164 0.80 -0.50 -0.19
CA ALA A 164 1.67 0.45 0.50
C ALA A 164 3.13 0.02 0.46
N ALA A 165 3.41 -1.26 0.73
CA ALA A 165 4.75 -1.82 0.74
C ALA A 165 5.39 -1.76 -0.66
N TYR A 166 4.72 -2.28 -1.70
CA TYR A 166 5.23 -2.23 -3.07
C TYR A 166 5.31 -0.82 -3.62
N GLY A 167 4.34 0.05 -3.28
CA GLY A 167 4.38 1.47 -3.64
C GLY A 167 5.64 2.16 -3.13
N GLY A 168 5.98 1.94 -1.87
CA GLY A 168 7.22 2.43 -1.24
C GLY A 168 8.47 1.86 -1.92
N LEU A 169 8.54 0.54 -2.09
CA LEU A 169 9.68 -0.14 -2.73
C LEU A 169 9.91 0.34 -4.17
N VAL A 170 8.86 0.55 -4.95
CA VAL A 170 8.96 1.12 -6.32
C VAL A 170 9.60 2.50 -6.29
N GLN A 171 9.20 3.39 -5.38
CA GLN A 171 9.76 4.73 -5.28
C GLN A 171 11.22 4.70 -4.80
N LEU A 172 11.56 3.86 -3.83
CA LEU A 172 12.94 3.69 -3.38
C LEU A 172 13.84 3.17 -4.50
N ALA A 173 13.37 2.17 -5.27
CA ALA A 173 14.12 1.64 -6.42
C ALA A 173 14.35 2.72 -7.49
N LYS A 174 13.37 3.57 -7.77
CA LYS A 174 13.51 4.74 -8.68
C LYS A 174 14.56 5.72 -8.15
N THR A 175 14.50 6.08 -6.87
CA THR A 175 15.45 6.99 -6.22
C THR A 175 16.88 6.47 -6.30
N MET A 176 17.07 5.15 -6.19
CA MET A 176 18.36 4.49 -6.34
C MET A 176 18.78 4.24 -7.80
N ASN A 177 18.04 4.79 -8.78
CA ASN A 177 18.26 4.57 -10.22
C ASN A 177 18.18 3.09 -10.66
N LYS A 178 17.50 2.23 -9.90
CA LYS A 178 17.30 0.81 -10.20
C LYS A 178 16.00 0.60 -11.00
N ARG A 179 15.93 1.19 -12.20
CA ARG A 179 14.69 1.22 -13.02
C ARG A 179 14.14 -0.17 -13.34
N GLY A 180 15.00 -1.15 -13.62
CA GLY A 180 14.57 -2.54 -13.88
C GLY A 180 13.82 -3.14 -12.69
N ILE A 181 14.36 -2.96 -11.48
CA ILE A 181 13.72 -3.39 -10.22
C ILE A 181 12.41 -2.64 -9.99
N ALA A 182 12.41 -1.31 -10.19
CA ALA A 182 11.19 -0.49 -10.04
C ALA A 182 10.06 -0.97 -10.97
N ASN A 183 10.37 -1.31 -12.22
CA ASN A 183 9.39 -1.84 -13.17
C ASN A 183 8.87 -3.22 -12.73
N THR A 184 9.76 -4.10 -12.28
CA THR A 184 9.41 -5.45 -11.80
C THR A 184 8.46 -5.38 -10.60
N LEU A 185 8.79 -4.55 -9.59
CA LEU A 185 7.94 -4.34 -8.41
C LEU A 185 6.65 -3.58 -8.76
N GLY A 186 6.69 -2.69 -9.75
CA GLY A 186 5.53 -1.97 -10.26
C GLY A 186 4.49 -2.89 -10.92
N THR A 187 4.92 -4.01 -11.50
CA THR A 187 3.99 -5.03 -12.02
C THR A 187 3.20 -5.67 -10.87
N THR A 188 3.87 -6.05 -9.79
CA THR A 188 3.21 -6.57 -8.58
C THR A 188 2.24 -5.53 -8.01
N LEU A 189 2.69 -4.30 -7.80
CA LEU A 189 1.81 -3.21 -7.31
C LEU A 189 0.52 -3.06 -8.13
N ALA A 190 0.59 -3.25 -9.45
CA ALA A 190 -0.60 -3.17 -10.31
C ALA A 190 -1.51 -4.39 -10.14
N GLU A 191 -0.94 -5.55 -9.86
CA GLU A 191 -1.68 -6.79 -9.58
C GLU A 191 -2.45 -6.67 -8.26
N GLU A 192 -1.82 -6.16 -7.16
CA GLU A 192 -2.49 -5.97 -5.87
C GLU A 192 -3.66 -5.00 -5.95
N LYS A 193 -3.48 -3.87 -6.63
CA LYS A 193 -4.57 -2.92 -6.87
C LYS A 193 -5.74 -3.56 -7.61
N LYS A 194 -5.46 -4.42 -8.59
CA LYS A 194 -6.49 -5.12 -9.34
C LYS A 194 -7.22 -6.14 -8.48
N THR A 195 -6.52 -6.83 -7.58
CA THR A 195 -7.13 -7.79 -6.64
C THR A 195 -8.05 -7.06 -5.65
N ASP A 196 -7.61 -5.94 -5.07
CA ASP A 196 -8.43 -5.10 -4.19
C ASP A 196 -9.72 -4.62 -4.89
N GLU A 197 -9.61 -4.10 -6.12
CA GLU A 197 -10.78 -3.72 -6.94
C GLU A 197 -11.69 -4.92 -7.25
N GLN A 198 -11.13 -6.11 -7.47
CA GLN A 198 -11.91 -7.33 -7.71
C GLN A 198 -12.69 -7.74 -6.46
N LEU A 199 -12.08 -7.71 -5.29
CA LEU A 199 -12.73 -8.00 -4.01
C LEU A 199 -13.88 -7.03 -3.75
N THR A 200 -13.69 -5.73 -4.00
CA THR A 200 -14.76 -4.72 -3.92
C THR A 200 -15.94 -5.09 -4.83
N ARG A 201 -15.69 -5.43 -6.09
CA ARG A 201 -16.76 -5.83 -7.02
C ARG A 201 -17.51 -7.06 -6.57
N ILE A 202 -16.81 -8.06 -6.03
CA ILE A 202 -17.43 -9.28 -5.50
C ILE A 202 -18.32 -8.95 -4.31
N ALA A 203 -17.85 -8.10 -3.39
CA ALA A 203 -18.64 -7.66 -2.23
C ALA A 203 -19.94 -6.95 -2.67
N GLU A 204 -19.84 -6.02 -3.63
CA GLU A 204 -20.95 -5.19 -4.10
C GLU A 204 -21.94 -5.94 -4.99
N SER A 205 -21.50 -6.97 -5.72
CA SER A 205 -22.36 -7.68 -6.70
C SER A 205 -23.45 -8.52 -6.02
N SER A 206 -23.13 -9.20 -4.92
CA SER A 206 -24.06 -10.10 -4.24
C SER A 206 -23.78 -10.30 -2.75
N ILE A 207 -22.52 -10.47 -2.35
CA ILE A 207 -22.16 -10.95 -1.01
C ILE A 207 -22.73 -10.06 0.08
N ASN A 208 -22.58 -8.74 0.00
CA ASN A 208 -23.07 -7.82 1.02
C ASN A 208 -24.61 -7.82 1.11
N THR A 209 -25.31 -7.99 -0.02
CA THR A 209 -26.77 -8.04 -0.05
C THR A 209 -27.27 -9.35 0.56
N GLU A 210 -26.67 -10.48 0.20
CA GLU A 210 -27.01 -11.78 0.76
C GLU A 210 -26.71 -11.82 2.27
N ALA A 211 -25.54 -11.34 2.70
CA ALA A 211 -25.20 -11.24 4.11
C ALA A 211 -26.18 -10.39 4.92
N ALA A 212 -26.71 -9.31 4.33
CA ALA A 212 -27.68 -8.45 5.00
C ALA A 212 -29.05 -9.10 5.20
N THR A 213 -29.36 -10.17 4.47
CA THR A 213 -30.62 -10.94 4.60
C THR A 213 -30.49 -12.16 5.51
N GLU A 214 -29.28 -12.51 5.94
CA GLU A 214 -29.04 -13.64 6.84
C GLU A 214 -29.56 -13.36 8.25
N GLU A 215 -30.49 -14.18 8.71
CA GLU A 215 -30.99 -14.11 10.07
C GLU A 215 -30.03 -14.77 11.07
N LYS A 216 -29.96 -14.23 12.28
CA LYS A 216 -29.32 -14.94 13.39
C LYS A 216 -30.09 -16.26 13.58
N SER A 217 -29.43 -17.41 13.35
CA SER A 217 -30.07 -18.70 13.61
C SER A 217 -30.57 -18.68 15.04
N SER A 218 -31.91 -18.85 15.18
CA SER A 218 -32.61 -18.76 16.43
C SER A 218 -32.27 -19.93 17.34
N SER A 219 -31.15 -19.81 18.06
CA SER A 219 -30.99 -20.56 19.33
C SER A 219 -32.07 -20.14 20.37
N THR A 220 -32.70 -19.00 20.13
CA THR A 220 -33.74 -18.38 20.99
C THR A 220 -35.11 -19.08 20.85
N LEU A 221 -35.36 -19.84 19.79
CA LEU A 221 -36.64 -20.58 19.67
C LEU A 221 -36.75 -21.75 20.63
N LYS A 222 -35.64 -22.33 21.09
CA LYS A 222 -35.66 -23.40 22.09
C LYS A 222 -35.91 -22.89 23.50
N GLU A 223 -35.42 -21.70 23.86
CA GLU A 223 -35.66 -21.09 25.18
C GLU A 223 -37.10 -20.58 25.29
N SER A 224 -37.65 -19.98 24.23
CA SER A 224 -39.04 -19.49 24.24
C SER A 224 -40.08 -20.65 24.27
N PHE A 225 -39.74 -21.83 23.72
CA PHE A 225 -40.61 -22.99 23.75
C PHE A 225 -40.61 -23.71 25.11
N MET A 226 -39.52 -23.60 25.87
CA MET A 226 -39.41 -24.16 27.23
C MET A 226 -40.11 -23.29 28.29
N GLU A 227 -40.19 -21.97 28.07
CA GLU A 227 -40.89 -21.05 28.99
C GLU A 227 -42.41 -21.10 28.89
N VAL A 228 -42.96 -21.57 27.75
CA VAL A 228 -44.43 -21.67 27.56
C VAL A 228 -45.01 -22.96 28.14
N PHE A 229 -44.17 -23.96 28.43
CA PHE A 229 -44.60 -25.29 28.98
C PHE A 229 -44.03 -25.59 30.39
N SER A 230 -43.50 -24.59 31.09
CA SER A 230 -43.17 -24.66 32.52
C SER A 230 -44.19 -23.92 33.36
#